data_45984ba2035f46bca5c440859959e6d6
#
_entry.id   45984ba2035f46bca5c440859959e6d6
#
_cell.length_a   1.000
_cell.length_b   1.000
_cell.length_c   1.000
_cell.angle_alpha   90.00
_cell.angle_beta   90.00
_cell.angle_gamma   90.00
#
_symmetry.space_group_name_H-M   'P 1'
#
loop_
_entity.id
_entity.type
_entity.pdbx_description
1 polymer ?
#
loop_
_entity_poly.entity_id
_entity_poly.type
_entity_poly.pdbx_seq_one_letter_code
_entity_poly.pdbx_strand_id
1 'polypeptide(L)'
;MERTGNITFSVIVPVYNVQAYLSACVKSVVDQAGPADWECILVDDGSTDACPAMCDAFAQLCPGVTVIHRSNGGLAAARNTGIKAAKGKWLLFLDSDDYWPPHMLEKLRAALAAAPGYRWYVCRYLEQDESQGMDARP
;
A
#
# COMPACT_ATOMS: atom_id res chain seq x y z
N MET A 1 -8.38 -13.38 -10.13
CA MET A 1 -6.92 -13.50 -10.36
C MET A 1 -6.32 -14.41 -9.32
N GLU A 2 -5.59 -15.40 -9.73
CA GLU A 2 -4.89 -16.29 -8.81
C GLU A 2 -3.69 -15.59 -8.22
N ARG A 3 -3.46 -15.85 -6.93
CA ARG A 3 -2.29 -15.30 -6.26
C ARG A 3 -1.11 -16.23 -6.43
N THR A 4 0.08 -15.64 -6.58
CA THR A 4 1.33 -16.41 -6.66
C THR A 4 1.73 -16.89 -5.27
N GLY A 5 2.51 -17.97 -5.20
CA GLY A 5 3.06 -18.46 -3.93
C GLY A 5 4.19 -17.59 -3.39
N ASN A 6 4.82 -16.78 -4.25
CA ASN A 6 5.93 -15.91 -3.88
C ASN A 6 5.47 -14.47 -3.82
N ILE A 7 5.84 -13.76 -2.76
CA ILE A 7 5.52 -12.35 -2.58
C ILE A 7 6.73 -11.52 -2.96
N THR A 8 6.58 -10.74 -4.03
CA THR A 8 7.62 -9.79 -4.46
C THR A 8 7.54 -8.49 -3.68
N PHE A 9 6.33 -7.96 -3.51
CA PHE A 9 6.11 -6.65 -2.89
C PHE A 9 5.27 -6.77 -1.63
N SER A 10 5.76 -6.17 -0.56
CA SER A 10 4.96 -5.92 0.64
C SER A 10 4.61 -4.43 0.68
N VAL A 11 3.33 -4.12 0.51
CA VAL A 11 2.83 -2.76 0.53
C VAL A 11 2.36 -2.47 1.95
N ILE A 12 3.03 -1.54 2.61
CA ILE A 12 2.73 -1.17 3.99
C ILE A 12 1.91 0.12 3.98
N VAL A 13 0.71 0.04 4.53
CA VAL A 13 -0.24 1.15 4.56
C VAL A 13 -0.57 1.47 6.01
N PRO A 14 0.06 2.51 6.58
CA PRO A 14 -0.32 2.96 7.92
C PRO A 14 -1.68 3.67 7.85
N VAL A 15 -2.56 3.36 8.80
CA VAL A 15 -3.93 3.85 8.82
C VAL A 15 -4.21 4.53 10.15
N TYR A 16 -4.61 5.80 10.11
CA TYR A 16 -5.06 6.51 11.29
C TYR A 16 -6.09 7.57 10.92
N ASN A 17 -7.36 7.32 11.25
CA ASN A 17 -8.46 8.27 11.06
C ASN A 17 -8.55 8.84 9.63
N VAL A 18 -8.55 7.96 8.64
CA VAL A 18 -8.59 8.32 7.21
C VAL A 18 -9.78 7.67 6.49
N GLN A 19 -10.92 7.54 7.18
CA GLN A 19 -12.07 6.79 6.63
C GLN A 19 -12.54 7.31 5.27
N ALA A 20 -12.37 8.60 4.99
CA ALA A 20 -12.77 9.19 3.71
C ALA A 20 -11.88 8.77 2.54
N TYR A 21 -10.66 8.31 2.82
CA TYR A 21 -9.64 8.04 1.79
C TYR A 21 -9.22 6.58 1.71
N LEU A 22 -9.46 5.81 2.75
CA LEU A 22 -8.93 4.45 2.87
C LEU A 22 -9.37 3.53 1.74
N SER A 23 -10.64 3.60 1.33
CA SER A 23 -11.16 2.74 0.27
C SER A 23 -10.43 2.95 -1.06
N ALA A 24 -10.21 4.19 -1.46
CA ALA A 24 -9.49 4.51 -2.69
C ALA A 24 -8.06 4.01 -2.63
N CYS A 25 -7.40 4.15 -1.49
CA CYS A 25 -6.04 3.68 -1.26
C CYS A 25 -5.95 2.16 -1.45
N VAL A 26 -6.75 1.40 -0.71
CA VAL A 26 -6.72 -0.07 -0.76
C VAL A 26 -7.09 -0.59 -2.14
N LYS A 27 -8.14 -0.03 -2.75
CA LYS A 27 -8.55 -0.43 -4.10
C LYS A 27 -7.46 -0.19 -5.12
N SER A 28 -6.67 0.86 -4.99
CA SER A 28 -5.58 1.15 -5.91
C SER A 28 -4.48 0.07 -5.87
N VAL A 29 -4.32 -0.61 -4.75
CA VAL A 29 -3.38 -1.74 -4.63
C VAL A 29 -4.01 -3.02 -5.19
N VAL A 30 -5.24 -3.31 -4.79
CA VAL A 30 -5.94 -4.53 -5.20
C VAL A 30 -6.18 -4.56 -6.71
N ASP A 31 -6.40 -3.41 -7.32
CA ASP A 31 -6.70 -3.29 -8.76
C ASP A 31 -5.43 -3.13 -9.62
N GLN A 32 -4.25 -3.33 -9.06
CA GLN A 32 -3.02 -3.25 -9.84
C GLN A 32 -3.00 -4.26 -10.98
N ALA A 33 -2.59 -3.81 -12.17
CA ALA A 33 -2.43 -4.68 -13.32
C ALA A 33 -1.24 -5.62 -13.14
N GLY A 34 -1.35 -6.83 -13.69
CA GLY A 34 -0.29 -7.82 -13.67
C GLY A 34 -0.48 -8.89 -12.60
N PRO A 35 0.59 -9.66 -12.31
CA PRO A 35 0.50 -10.77 -11.36
C PRO A 35 0.20 -10.29 -9.94
N ALA A 36 -0.47 -11.15 -9.18
CA ALA A 36 -0.76 -10.89 -7.77
C ALA A 36 0.39 -11.40 -6.88
N ASP A 37 1.56 -10.81 -7.07
CA ASP A 37 2.78 -11.11 -6.32
C ASP A 37 3.03 -10.11 -5.19
N TRP A 38 1.98 -9.48 -4.73
CA TRP A 38 2.02 -8.47 -3.66
C TRP A 38 1.19 -8.92 -2.47
N GLU A 39 1.54 -8.42 -1.31
CA GLU A 39 0.68 -8.38 -0.13
C GLU A 39 0.46 -6.93 0.27
N CYS A 40 -0.68 -6.64 0.85
CA CYS A 40 -1.00 -5.31 1.38
C CYS A 40 -1.25 -5.44 2.87
N ILE A 41 -0.44 -4.78 3.67
CA ILE A 41 -0.52 -4.83 5.13
C ILE A 41 -1.07 -3.50 5.61
N LEU A 42 -2.32 -3.52 6.07
CA LEU A 42 -2.97 -2.36 6.68
C LEU A 42 -2.60 -2.34 8.15
N VAL A 43 -1.93 -1.31 8.60
CA VAL A 43 -1.58 -1.16 10.02
C VAL A 43 -2.47 -0.07 10.61
N ASP A 44 -3.51 -0.50 11.31
CA ASP A 44 -4.43 0.39 11.98
C ASP A 44 -3.82 0.87 13.30
N ASP A 45 -3.38 2.10 13.34
CA ASP A 45 -2.66 2.70 14.45
C ASP A 45 -3.61 3.31 15.49
N GLY A 46 -4.57 2.52 15.94
CA GLY A 46 -5.51 2.95 16.97
C GLY A 46 -6.55 3.93 16.48
N SER A 47 -7.05 3.77 15.25
CA SER A 47 -8.08 4.67 14.70
C SER A 47 -9.35 4.68 15.55
N THR A 48 -9.94 5.86 15.67
CA THR A 48 -11.18 6.07 16.43
C THR A 48 -12.41 6.27 15.53
N ASP A 49 -12.21 6.27 14.22
CA ASP A 49 -13.26 6.39 13.21
C ASP A 49 -13.69 5.00 12.68
N ALA A 50 -14.20 4.92 11.45
CA ALA A 50 -14.62 3.68 10.83
C ALA A 50 -13.48 2.82 10.28
N CYS A 51 -12.22 3.30 10.32
CA CYS A 51 -11.08 2.58 9.75
C CYS A 51 -10.89 1.16 10.29
N PRO A 52 -11.01 0.89 11.61
CA PRO A 52 -10.82 -0.49 12.08
C PRO A 52 -11.75 -1.49 11.41
N ALA A 53 -13.04 -1.16 11.30
CA ALA A 53 -14.02 -2.03 10.65
C ALA A 53 -13.78 -2.13 9.14
N MET A 54 -13.39 -1.03 8.50
CA MET A 54 -13.06 -1.01 7.08
C MET A 54 -11.84 -1.90 6.78
N CYS A 55 -10.80 -1.82 7.60
CA CYS A 55 -9.61 -2.67 7.44
C CYS A 55 -9.97 -4.14 7.56
N ASP A 56 -10.79 -4.52 8.54
CA ASP A 56 -11.24 -5.90 8.72
C ASP A 56 -12.03 -6.38 7.50
N ALA A 57 -12.91 -5.55 6.97
CA ALA A 57 -13.69 -5.88 5.77
C ALA A 57 -12.77 -6.10 4.56
N PHE A 58 -11.79 -5.25 4.34
CA PHE A 58 -10.82 -5.44 3.24
C PHE A 58 -10.03 -6.72 3.41
N ALA A 59 -9.54 -7.01 4.61
CA ALA A 59 -8.79 -8.23 4.87
C ALA A 59 -9.62 -9.49 4.63
N GLN A 60 -10.92 -9.42 4.91
CA GLN A 60 -11.83 -10.53 4.70
C GLN A 60 -12.20 -10.73 3.23
N LEU A 61 -12.40 -9.63 2.49
CA LEU A 61 -12.92 -9.66 1.12
C LEU A 61 -11.83 -9.71 0.05
N CYS A 62 -10.64 -9.22 0.34
CA CYS A 62 -9.58 -9.08 -0.66
C CYS A 62 -8.41 -10.02 -0.36
N PRO A 63 -8.19 -11.07 -1.17
CA PRO A 63 -7.00 -11.91 -1.01
C PRO A 63 -5.72 -11.07 -1.09
N GLY A 64 -4.80 -11.33 -0.18
CA GLY A 64 -3.55 -10.59 -0.12
C GLY A 64 -3.56 -9.36 0.76
N VAL A 65 -4.73 -8.97 1.26
CA VAL A 65 -4.85 -7.86 2.21
C VAL A 65 -4.94 -8.44 3.62
N THR A 66 -4.10 -7.96 4.50
CA THR A 66 -4.11 -8.31 5.93
C THR A 66 -4.18 -7.02 6.75
N VAL A 67 -4.62 -7.15 7.99
CA VAL A 67 -4.71 -6.00 8.90
C VAL A 67 -4.05 -6.33 10.24
N ILE A 68 -3.38 -5.35 10.79
CA ILE A 68 -2.83 -5.39 12.14
C ILE A 68 -3.40 -4.18 12.88
N HIS A 69 -4.14 -4.43 13.94
CA HIS A 69 -4.61 -3.38 14.84
C HIS A 69 -3.60 -3.20 15.96
N ARG A 70 -3.27 -1.96 16.27
CA ARG A 70 -2.34 -1.63 17.35
C ARG A 70 -2.82 -0.42 18.12
N SER A 71 -2.29 -0.22 19.32
CA SER A 71 -2.49 1.03 20.07
C SER A 71 -1.77 2.15 19.35
N ASN A 72 -2.35 3.35 19.36
CA ASN A 72 -1.77 4.50 18.70
C ASN A 72 -0.33 4.74 19.18
N GLY A 73 0.61 4.75 18.26
CA GLY A 73 2.02 4.97 18.54
C GLY A 73 2.70 5.90 17.52
N GLY A 74 1.93 6.36 16.53
CA GLY A 74 2.43 7.27 15.51
C GLY A 74 2.83 6.56 14.22
N LEU A 75 3.11 7.37 13.21
CA LEU A 75 3.38 6.91 11.84
C LEU A 75 4.60 5.98 11.76
N ALA A 76 5.70 6.37 12.41
CA ALA A 76 6.92 5.56 12.38
C ALA A 76 6.70 4.20 13.05
N ALA A 77 5.97 4.16 14.16
CA ALA A 77 5.66 2.91 14.85
C ALA A 77 4.76 2.02 14.00
N ALA A 78 3.79 2.59 13.29
CA ALA A 78 2.91 1.85 12.39
C ALA A 78 3.70 1.25 11.22
N ARG A 79 4.57 2.02 10.60
CA ARG A 79 5.44 1.53 9.53
C ARG A 79 6.34 0.39 10.01
N ASN A 80 6.93 0.52 11.19
CA ASN A 80 7.78 -0.53 11.76
C ASN A 80 6.99 -1.82 12.03
N THR A 81 5.75 -1.70 12.47
CA THR A 81 4.87 -2.87 12.64
C THR A 81 4.66 -3.58 11.31
N GLY A 82 4.39 -2.84 10.24
CA GLY A 82 4.22 -3.39 8.91
C GLY A 82 5.49 -4.05 8.38
N ILE A 83 6.65 -3.43 8.58
CA ILE A 83 7.94 -3.97 8.17
C ILE A 83 8.19 -5.34 8.82
N LYS A 84 7.90 -5.47 10.10
CA LYS A 84 8.09 -6.74 10.83
C LYS A 84 7.19 -7.86 10.30
N ALA A 85 6.02 -7.53 9.80
CA ALA A 85 5.06 -8.50 9.27
C ALA A 85 5.29 -8.83 7.79
N ALA A 86 6.09 -8.04 7.10
CA ALA A 86 6.29 -8.15 5.65
C ALA A 86 7.02 -9.42 5.26
N LYS A 87 6.51 -10.09 4.21
CA LYS A 87 7.07 -11.32 3.66
C LYS A 87 7.67 -11.12 2.27
N GLY A 88 7.45 -9.97 1.68
CA GLY A 88 7.89 -9.66 0.33
C GLY A 88 9.37 -9.36 0.25
N LYS A 89 9.90 -9.49 -0.95
CA LYS A 89 11.28 -9.18 -1.26
C LYS A 89 11.55 -7.68 -1.21
N TRP A 90 10.55 -6.88 -1.57
CA TRP A 90 10.64 -5.42 -1.60
C TRP A 90 9.55 -4.82 -0.72
N LEU A 91 9.93 -3.78 0.02
CA LEU A 91 9.00 -3.03 0.85
C LEU A 91 8.57 -1.77 0.10
N LEU A 92 7.27 -1.55 0.03
CA LEU A 92 6.69 -0.34 -0.53
C LEU A 92 5.84 0.32 0.55
N PHE A 93 5.86 1.64 0.60
CA PHE A 93 5.06 2.41 1.55
C PHE A 93 4.04 3.24 0.79
N LEU A 94 2.80 3.16 1.22
CA LEU A 94 1.71 3.93 0.63
C LEU A 94 0.91 4.53 1.77
N ASP A 95 0.87 5.86 1.83
CA ASP A 95 0.08 6.55 2.83
C ASP A 95 -1.41 6.34 2.54
N SER A 96 -2.20 6.16 3.58
CA SER A 96 -3.60 5.76 3.44
C SER A 96 -4.52 6.81 2.86
N ASP A 97 -4.07 8.05 2.73
CA ASP A 97 -4.77 9.12 2.02
C ASP A 97 -4.29 9.31 0.56
N ASP A 98 -3.39 8.44 0.10
CA ASP A 98 -2.89 8.41 -1.27
C ASP A 98 -3.43 7.20 -2.02
N TYR A 99 -3.19 7.15 -3.32
CA TYR A 99 -3.52 6.00 -4.15
C TYR A 99 -2.56 5.91 -5.34
N TRP A 100 -2.44 4.70 -5.90
CA TRP A 100 -1.54 4.40 -7.00
C TRP A 100 -2.27 4.39 -8.35
N PRO A 101 -1.57 4.76 -9.43
CA PRO A 101 -2.08 4.48 -10.78
C PRO A 101 -2.08 2.96 -11.05
N PRO A 102 -2.90 2.50 -12.03
CA PRO A 102 -3.13 1.06 -12.24
C PRO A 102 -1.90 0.23 -12.59
N HIS A 103 -0.85 0.83 -13.12
CA HIS A 103 0.34 0.14 -13.62
C HIS A 103 1.58 0.41 -12.77
N MET A 104 1.40 0.81 -11.51
CA MET A 104 2.53 1.12 -10.63
C MET A 104 3.46 -0.09 -10.43
N LEU A 105 2.90 -1.23 -10.10
CA LEU A 105 3.70 -2.44 -9.86
C LEU A 105 4.32 -2.98 -11.15
N GLU A 106 3.65 -2.87 -12.28
CA GLU A 106 4.23 -3.21 -13.58
C GLU A 106 5.48 -2.40 -13.87
N LYS A 107 5.41 -1.10 -13.64
CA LYS A 107 6.55 -0.21 -13.85
C LYS A 107 7.69 -0.52 -12.89
N LEU A 108 7.37 -0.86 -11.65
CA LEU A 108 8.39 -1.27 -10.68
C LEU A 108 9.05 -2.58 -11.09
N ARG A 109 8.29 -3.57 -11.55
CA ARG A 109 8.87 -4.83 -12.04
C ARG A 109 9.81 -4.59 -13.21
N ALA A 110 9.41 -3.74 -14.15
CA ALA A 110 10.25 -3.38 -15.30
C ALA A 110 11.54 -2.69 -14.86
N ALA A 111 11.45 -1.78 -13.89
CA ALA A 111 12.62 -1.08 -13.36
C ALA A 111 13.58 -2.05 -12.65
N LEU A 112 13.06 -2.99 -11.88
CA LEU A 112 13.86 -4.01 -11.20
C LEU A 112 14.58 -4.91 -12.20
N ALA A 113 13.93 -5.26 -13.31
CA ALA A 113 14.54 -6.09 -14.35
C ALA A 113 15.58 -5.33 -15.17
N ALA A 114 15.34 -4.04 -15.44
CA ALA A 114 16.22 -3.22 -16.26
C ALA A 114 17.49 -2.78 -15.52
N ALA A 115 17.43 -2.63 -14.21
CA ALA A 115 18.56 -2.15 -13.39
C ALA A 115 18.70 -3.01 -12.12
N PRO A 116 19.07 -4.29 -12.27
CA PRO A 116 19.22 -5.16 -11.11
C PRO A 116 20.41 -4.73 -10.26
N GLY A 117 20.35 -5.04 -8.97
CA GLY A 117 21.44 -4.76 -8.05
C GLY A 117 21.30 -3.50 -7.22
N TYR A 118 20.33 -2.66 -7.50
CA TYR A 118 20.02 -1.52 -6.64
C TYR A 118 19.15 -1.98 -5.46
N ARG A 119 19.34 -1.33 -4.33
CA ARG A 119 18.55 -1.59 -3.12
C ARG A 119 17.37 -0.63 -2.98
N TRP A 120 17.43 0.50 -3.68
CA TRP A 120 16.45 1.58 -3.55
C TRP A 120 16.00 2.03 -4.93
N TYR A 121 14.72 2.24 -5.07
CA TYR A 121 14.11 2.79 -6.29
C TYR A 121 13.20 3.92 -5.89
N VAL A 122 13.26 5.01 -6.64
CA VAL A 122 12.44 6.19 -6.39
C VAL A 122 11.53 6.43 -7.58
N CYS A 123 10.26 6.61 -7.31
CA CYS A 123 9.26 6.91 -8.32
C CYS A 123 8.84 8.37 -8.22
N ARG A 124 8.49 8.95 -9.36
CA ARG A 124 7.82 10.26 -9.38
C ARG A 124 6.38 10.10 -8.90
N TYR A 125 5.83 11.14 -8.34
CA TYR A 125 4.44 11.13 -7.92
C TYR A 125 3.67 12.27 -8.58
N LEU A 126 2.34 12.12 -8.58
CA LEU A 126 1.40 13.15 -9.02
C LEU A 126 0.64 13.63 -7.79
N GLU A 127 0.48 14.93 -7.69
CA GLU A 127 -0.39 15.51 -6.68
C GLU A 127 -1.72 15.86 -7.35
N GLN A 128 -2.80 15.41 -6.76
CA GLN A 128 -4.14 15.72 -7.27
C GLN A 128 -4.78 16.77 -6.38
N ASP A 129 -5.16 17.87 -7.00
CA ASP A 129 -5.93 18.92 -6.35
C ASP A 129 -7.33 18.88 -6.94
N GLU A 130 -8.33 18.79 -6.10
CA GLU A 130 -9.74 18.74 -6.52
C GLU A 130 -10.15 19.95 -7.37
N SER A 131 -9.49 21.10 -7.17
CA SER A 131 -9.80 22.34 -7.90
C SER A 131 -9.02 22.49 -9.19
N GLN A 132 -7.87 21.85 -9.36
CA GLN A 132 -6.95 22.08 -10.47
C GLN A 132 -6.56 20.84 -11.25
N GLY A 133 -6.97 19.66 -10.79
CA GLY A 133 -6.59 18.40 -11.42
C GLY A 133 -5.28 17.85 -10.91
N MET A 134 -4.52 17.21 -11.79
CA MET A 134 -3.29 16.52 -11.42
C MET A 134 -2.06 17.33 -11.80
N ASP A 135 -1.06 17.34 -10.91
CA ASP A 135 0.20 18.02 -11.09
C ASP A 135 1.36 17.06 -10.83
N ALA A 136 2.37 17.07 -11.70
CA ALA A 136 3.52 16.19 -11.56
C ALA A 136 4.59 16.87 -10.68
N ARG A 137 5.09 16.13 -9.68
CA ARG A 137 6.16 16.58 -8.77
C ARG A 137 7.42 15.74 -8.96
N PRO A 138 8.59 16.35 -8.94
CA PRO A 138 9.84 15.62 -9.00
C PRO A 138 10.13 14.81 -7.74
#